data_06b1f3dbe41d3828883d6d2eb0dd3b7f
#
_entry.id   06b1f3dbe41d3828883d6d2eb0dd3b7f
#
_cell.length_a   1.000
_cell.length_b   1.000
_cell.length_c   1.000
_cell.angle_alpha   90.00
_cell.angle_beta   90.00
_cell.angle_gamma   90.00
#
_symmetry.space_group_name_H-M   'P 1'
#
loop_
_entity.id
_entity.type
_entity.pdbx_description
1 polymer ?
#
loop_
_entity_poly.entity_id
_entity_poly.type
_entity_poly.pdbx_seq_one_letter_code
_entity_poly.pdbx_strand_id
1 'polypeptide(L)'
;MSTEHATPRPAPSFHTDAISADRPGEAADDPMALLVEILDLQAALPGIRRMRRWGHDALAVGPGERALDIGAGTGSEVLEFAERVGADGEAVGVDPNPAMLAVAGARAETAGVRARFVEGTAYRLPFPDDSFDAVRCERVYQHLDDPAAATAEIARVLRPGGRALLIDSDWHTAIAHPGDDDVIARLSTSMLTTTPNPKSGRSLRGLLTAAGFAIDDIGSEAVIWDPETIRPLFAQMTERARSDGAITEQERHDLSAAMEAGIARGDYHLSVTMFAVLGHLVPGTD
;
A
#
# COMPACT_ATOMS: atom_id res chain seq x y z
N MET A 1 24.00 20.15 -30.67
CA MET A 1 23.59 20.09 -29.25
C MET A 1 22.77 18.82 -29.11
N SER A 2 23.43 17.75 -28.63
CA SER A 2 22.83 16.43 -28.49
C SER A 2 22.07 16.39 -27.15
N THR A 3 20.76 16.17 -27.19
CA THR A 3 19.95 15.91 -26.01
C THR A 3 20.16 14.45 -25.58
N GLU A 4 20.93 14.24 -24.53
CA GLU A 4 20.99 12.95 -23.84
C GLU A 4 19.62 12.63 -23.26
N HIS A 5 19.01 11.59 -23.79
CA HIS A 5 17.85 10.96 -23.17
C HIS A 5 18.34 10.21 -21.92
N ALA A 6 18.02 10.75 -20.74
CA ALA A 6 18.21 10.05 -19.50
C ALA A 6 17.31 8.80 -19.49
N THR A 7 17.93 7.63 -19.39
CA THR A 7 17.22 6.36 -19.13
C THR A 7 16.47 6.47 -17.81
N PRO A 8 15.17 6.16 -17.76
CA PRO A 8 14.42 6.17 -16.52
C PRO A 8 15.04 5.16 -15.54
N ARG A 9 15.30 5.60 -14.30
CA ARG A 9 15.67 4.70 -13.20
C ARG A 9 14.57 3.65 -13.06
N PRO A 10 14.92 2.37 -12.82
CA PRO A 10 13.93 1.37 -12.49
C PRO A 10 13.18 1.80 -11.22
N ALA A 11 11.86 1.64 -11.22
CA ALA A 11 11.01 1.91 -10.08
C ALA A 11 11.57 1.18 -8.84
N PRO A 12 11.58 1.79 -7.64
CA PRO A 12 11.97 1.09 -6.44
C PRO A 12 11.00 -0.08 -6.22
N SER A 13 11.48 -1.28 -6.54
CA SER A 13 10.84 -2.50 -6.05
C SER A 13 10.89 -2.47 -4.53
N PHE A 14 9.86 -2.96 -3.85
CA PHE A 14 9.97 -3.33 -2.44
C PHE A 14 11.27 -4.10 -2.29
N HIS A 15 12.25 -3.49 -1.61
CA HIS A 15 13.56 -4.10 -1.49
C HIS A 15 13.44 -5.26 -0.52
N THR A 16 13.33 -6.46 -1.06
CA THR A 16 13.47 -7.72 -0.31
C THR A 16 14.82 -7.82 0.40
N ASP A 17 15.84 -7.09 -0.07
CA ASP A 17 17.17 -7.02 0.53
C ASP A 17 17.18 -6.45 1.96
N ALA A 18 16.15 -5.68 2.35
CA ALA A 18 16.04 -5.11 3.69
C ALA A 18 15.39 -6.06 4.72
N ILE A 19 14.72 -7.13 4.28
CA ILE A 19 13.97 -8.05 5.15
C ILE A 19 14.82 -9.24 5.60
N SER A 20 15.98 -9.46 4.98
CA SER A 20 16.79 -10.68 5.08
C SER A 20 17.76 -10.75 6.26
N ALA A 21 17.84 -9.77 7.17
CA ALA A 21 19.07 -9.60 7.97
C ALA A 21 19.08 -10.19 9.40
N ASP A 22 18.00 -10.61 10.06
CA ASP A 22 18.15 -11.15 11.44
C ASP A 22 17.00 -12.05 11.91
N ARG A 23 16.98 -13.31 11.50
CA ARG A 23 16.35 -14.41 12.26
C ARG A 23 17.32 -15.60 12.36
N PRO A 24 17.79 -16.00 13.54
CA PRO A 24 18.44 -17.30 13.72
C PRO A 24 17.35 -18.38 13.83
N GLY A 25 17.21 -19.25 12.80
CA GLY A 25 16.41 -20.49 12.87
C GLY A 25 15.41 -20.67 11.72
N GLU A 26 15.80 -21.47 10.75
CA GLU A 26 15.04 -22.40 9.88
C GLU A 26 13.88 -21.93 8.96
N ALA A 27 13.57 -20.64 8.79
CA ALA A 27 12.64 -20.19 7.73
C ALA A 27 13.13 -18.96 6.93
N ALA A 28 14.42 -18.61 7.03
CA ALA A 28 14.99 -17.38 6.49
C ALA A 28 15.41 -17.47 5.00
N ASP A 29 15.08 -18.54 4.28
CA ASP A 29 15.63 -18.78 2.93
C ASP A 29 14.77 -18.22 1.78
N ASP A 30 13.53 -17.72 2.04
CA ASP A 30 12.68 -17.15 1.00
C ASP A 30 12.16 -15.76 1.39
N PRO A 31 12.83 -14.68 0.94
CA PRO A 31 12.38 -13.30 1.19
C PRO A 31 10.97 -13.02 0.69
N MET A 32 10.51 -13.73 -0.34
CA MET A 32 9.16 -13.59 -0.88
C MET A 32 8.12 -14.17 0.06
N ALA A 33 8.37 -15.35 0.63
CA ALA A 33 7.46 -15.95 1.62
C ALA A 33 7.28 -15.05 2.84
N LEU A 34 8.37 -14.45 3.34
CA LEU A 34 8.32 -13.49 4.44
C LEU A 34 7.52 -12.24 4.09
N LEU A 35 7.70 -11.70 2.88
CA LEU A 35 6.94 -10.53 2.43
C LEU A 35 5.44 -10.86 2.34
N VAL A 36 5.07 -12.01 1.80
CA VAL A 36 3.67 -12.49 1.75
C VAL A 36 3.08 -12.60 3.14
N GLU A 37 3.82 -13.21 4.09
CA GLU A 37 3.39 -13.33 5.50
C GLU A 37 3.13 -11.95 6.13
N ILE A 38 4.05 -11.00 5.96
CA ILE A 38 3.89 -9.63 6.48
C ILE A 38 2.67 -8.95 5.87
N LEU A 39 2.44 -9.08 4.56
CA LEU A 39 1.27 -8.50 3.90
C LEU A 39 -0.04 -9.12 4.40
N ASP A 40 -0.06 -10.41 4.67
CA ASP A 40 -1.23 -11.11 5.22
C ASP A 40 -1.51 -10.68 6.67
N LEU A 41 -0.47 -10.57 7.51
CA LEU A 41 -0.60 -10.03 8.87
C LEU A 41 -1.15 -8.60 8.86
N GLN A 42 -0.62 -7.75 7.99
CA GLN A 42 -1.11 -6.38 7.84
C GLN A 42 -2.57 -6.35 7.37
N ALA A 43 -2.94 -7.18 6.39
CA ALA A 43 -4.31 -7.28 5.89
C ALA A 43 -5.30 -7.74 6.98
N ALA A 44 -4.82 -8.51 7.97
CA ALA A 44 -5.62 -9.00 9.09
C ALA A 44 -5.88 -7.95 10.17
N LEU A 45 -5.12 -6.84 10.20
CA LEU A 45 -5.29 -5.78 11.18
C LEU A 45 -6.75 -5.24 11.19
N PRO A 46 -7.37 -5.07 12.36
CA PRO A 46 -8.76 -4.63 12.45
C PRO A 46 -9.02 -3.29 11.74
N GLY A 47 -8.08 -2.33 11.82
CA GLY A 47 -8.16 -1.05 11.12
C GLY A 47 -8.14 -1.20 9.61
N ILE A 48 -7.25 -2.04 9.08
CA ILE A 48 -7.19 -2.34 7.64
C ILE A 48 -8.50 -2.97 7.16
N ARG A 49 -9.02 -3.95 7.90
CA ARG A 49 -10.30 -4.58 7.56
C ARG A 49 -11.48 -3.61 7.59
N ARG A 50 -11.51 -2.64 8.53
CA ARG A 50 -12.56 -1.61 8.56
C ARG A 50 -12.46 -0.69 7.35
N MET A 51 -11.24 -0.20 7.05
CA MET A 51 -10.98 0.65 5.90
C MET A 51 -11.36 -0.04 4.58
N ARG A 52 -10.98 -1.31 4.41
CA ARG A 52 -11.29 -2.08 3.20
C ARG A 52 -12.80 -2.31 3.04
N ARG A 53 -13.52 -2.68 4.10
CA ARG A 53 -14.99 -2.81 4.02
C ARG A 53 -15.64 -1.50 3.61
N TRP A 54 -15.29 -0.39 4.29
CA TRP A 54 -15.77 0.93 3.90
C TRP A 54 -15.44 1.23 2.43
N GLY A 55 -14.22 0.95 2.00
CA GLY A 55 -13.77 1.19 0.63
C GLY A 55 -14.54 0.40 -0.42
N HIS A 56 -14.80 -0.87 -0.16
CA HIS A 56 -15.61 -1.71 -1.06
C HIS A 56 -17.07 -1.24 -1.13
N ASP A 57 -17.65 -0.84 0.02
CA ASP A 57 -19.02 -0.33 0.06
C ASP A 57 -19.13 1.03 -0.65
N ALA A 58 -18.14 1.90 -0.48
CA ALA A 58 -18.09 3.21 -1.12
C ALA A 58 -17.84 3.11 -2.64
N LEU A 59 -16.88 2.26 -3.06
CA LEU A 59 -16.58 2.03 -4.48
C LEU A 59 -17.74 1.34 -5.21
N ALA A 60 -18.56 0.57 -4.48
CA ALA A 60 -19.82 -0.04 -4.92
C ALA A 60 -19.70 -0.80 -6.25
N VAL A 61 -18.63 -1.61 -6.40
CA VAL A 61 -18.48 -2.48 -7.58
C VAL A 61 -19.62 -3.48 -7.61
N GLY A 62 -20.26 -3.58 -8.78
CA GLY A 62 -21.45 -4.41 -8.99
C GLY A 62 -21.34 -5.42 -10.14
N PRO A 63 -22.37 -6.28 -10.28
CA PRO A 63 -22.38 -7.32 -11.33
C PRO A 63 -22.22 -6.75 -12.74
N GLY A 64 -21.36 -7.38 -13.54
CA GLY A 64 -21.09 -7.01 -14.92
C GLY A 64 -20.06 -5.90 -15.10
N GLU A 65 -19.61 -5.25 -14.01
CA GLU A 65 -18.57 -4.21 -14.09
C GLU A 65 -17.17 -4.79 -14.28
N ARG A 66 -16.28 -3.95 -14.77
CA ARG A 66 -14.85 -4.22 -14.86
C ARG A 66 -14.12 -3.43 -13.79
N ALA A 67 -13.52 -4.12 -12.83
CA ALA A 67 -12.81 -3.53 -11.70
C ALA A 67 -11.31 -3.84 -11.77
N LEU A 68 -10.48 -2.83 -11.47
CA LEU A 68 -9.02 -2.90 -11.46
C LEU A 68 -8.48 -2.59 -10.07
N ASP A 69 -7.57 -3.42 -9.56
CA ASP A 69 -6.74 -3.14 -8.38
C ASP A 69 -5.29 -2.92 -8.79
N ILE A 70 -4.74 -1.74 -8.51
CA ILE A 70 -3.36 -1.35 -8.84
C ILE A 70 -2.48 -1.56 -7.60
N GLY A 71 -1.37 -2.30 -7.78
CA GLY A 71 -0.56 -2.81 -6.68
C GLY A 71 -1.25 -3.97 -5.97
N ALA A 72 -1.77 -4.92 -6.77
CA ALA A 72 -2.62 -6.00 -6.29
C ALA A 72 -1.94 -6.94 -5.27
N GLY A 73 -0.60 -6.97 -5.22
CA GLY A 73 0.17 -7.77 -4.29
C GLY A 73 -0.29 -9.23 -4.28
N THR A 74 -0.73 -9.72 -3.14
CA THR A 74 -1.22 -11.10 -2.96
C THR A 74 -2.64 -11.36 -3.48
N GLY A 75 -3.29 -10.35 -4.07
CA GLY A 75 -4.55 -10.47 -4.81
C GLY A 75 -5.83 -10.44 -3.98
N SER A 76 -5.77 -10.22 -2.66
CA SER A 76 -6.95 -10.30 -1.78
C SER A 76 -8.12 -9.43 -2.23
N GLU A 77 -7.84 -8.20 -2.67
CA GLU A 77 -8.87 -7.25 -3.10
C GLU A 77 -9.43 -7.57 -4.49
N VAL A 78 -8.61 -8.19 -5.35
CA VAL A 78 -9.05 -8.66 -6.66
C VAL A 78 -10.01 -9.84 -6.52
N LEU A 79 -9.79 -10.72 -5.53
CA LEU A 79 -10.72 -11.81 -5.23
C LEU A 79 -12.08 -11.27 -4.77
N GLU A 80 -12.08 -10.27 -3.90
CA GLU A 80 -13.31 -9.58 -3.47
C GLU A 80 -14.04 -8.92 -4.66
N PHE A 81 -13.30 -8.29 -5.59
CA PHE A 81 -13.88 -7.79 -6.83
C PHE A 81 -14.49 -8.90 -7.69
N ALA A 82 -13.81 -10.05 -7.82
CA ALA A 82 -14.29 -11.17 -8.62
C ALA A 82 -15.66 -11.70 -8.14
N GLU A 83 -15.88 -11.72 -6.82
CA GLU A 83 -17.17 -12.09 -6.24
C GLU A 83 -18.27 -11.06 -6.56
N ARG A 84 -17.93 -9.75 -6.51
CA ARG A 84 -18.88 -8.65 -6.75
C ARG A 84 -19.27 -8.49 -8.20
N VAL A 85 -18.29 -8.57 -9.12
CA VAL A 85 -18.56 -8.41 -10.57
C VAL A 85 -19.30 -9.60 -11.16
N GLY A 86 -19.19 -10.78 -10.57
CA GLY A 86 -19.87 -11.99 -11.01
C GLY A 86 -19.37 -12.53 -12.35
N ALA A 87 -20.19 -13.37 -13.00
CA ALA A 87 -19.80 -14.10 -14.20
C ALA A 87 -19.65 -13.21 -15.45
N ASP A 88 -20.39 -12.12 -15.50
CA ASP A 88 -20.46 -11.22 -16.66
C ASP A 88 -19.49 -10.03 -16.55
N GLY A 89 -18.84 -9.84 -15.38
CA GLY A 89 -17.85 -8.81 -15.12
C GLY A 89 -16.41 -9.32 -15.22
N GLU A 90 -15.46 -8.42 -14.92
CA GLU A 90 -14.02 -8.74 -14.93
C GLU A 90 -13.33 -8.10 -13.71
N ALA A 91 -12.61 -8.91 -12.92
CA ALA A 91 -11.73 -8.46 -11.85
C ALA A 91 -10.26 -8.60 -12.30
N VAL A 92 -9.53 -7.50 -12.26
CA VAL A 92 -8.14 -7.44 -12.74
C VAL A 92 -7.24 -6.88 -11.63
N GLY A 93 -6.08 -7.52 -11.41
CA GLY A 93 -4.99 -7.03 -10.58
C GLY A 93 -3.77 -6.69 -11.40
N VAL A 94 -3.14 -5.56 -11.12
CA VAL A 94 -1.84 -5.17 -11.70
C VAL A 94 -0.82 -5.03 -10.57
N ASP A 95 0.35 -5.64 -10.77
CA ASP A 95 1.49 -5.50 -9.87
C ASP A 95 2.80 -5.56 -10.68
N PRO A 96 3.83 -4.78 -10.32
CA PRO A 96 5.13 -4.87 -10.99
C PRO A 96 5.94 -6.11 -10.62
N ASN A 97 5.54 -6.84 -9.57
CA ASN A 97 6.26 -8.01 -9.07
C ASN A 97 5.61 -9.32 -9.57
N PRO A 98 6.24 -10.06 -10.52
CA PRO A 98 5.67 -11.28 -11.07
C PRO A 98 5.51 -12.39 -10.02
N ALA A 99 6.34 -12.42 -8.96
CA ALA A 99 6.19 -13.39 -7.89
C ALA A 99 4.93 -13.15 -7.05
N MET A 100 4.56 -11.87 -6.81
CA MET A 100 3.28 -11.52 -6.18
C MET A 100 2.09 -11.94 -7.05
N LEU A 101 2.17 -11.71 -8.36
CA LEU A 101 1.12 -12.13 -9.29
C LEU A 101 0.96 -13.67 -9.32
N ALA A 102 2.06 -14.42 -9.18
CA ALA A 102 1.99 -15.88 -9.08
C ALA A 102 1.25 -16.32 -7.80
N VAL A 103 1.54 -15.69 -6.65
CA VAL A 103 0.82 -15.94 -5.38
C VAL A 103 -0.67 -15.60 -5.53
N ALA A 104 -0.98 -14.43 -6.10
CA ALA A 104 -2.35 -13.98 -6.35
C ALA A 104 -3.13 -14.96 -7.25
N GLY A 105 -2.51 -15.44 -8.34
CA GLY A 105 -3.08 -16.43 -9.24
C GLY A 105 -3.40 -17.75 -8.54
N ALA A 106 -2.44 -18.29 -7.75
CA ALA A 106 -2.64 -19.52 -6.97
C ALA A 106 -3.79 -19.37 -5.94
N ARG A 107 -3.94 -18.19 -5.32
CA ARG A 107 -5.05 -17.91 -4.39
C ARG A 107 -6.39 -17.85 -5.13
N ALA A 108 -6.45 -17.23 -6.30
CA ALA A 108 -7.66 -17.21 -7.11
C ALA A 108 -8.10 -18.60 -7.55
N GLU A 109 -7.16 -19.45 -7.99
CA GLU A 109 -7.41 -20.86 -8.31
C GLU A 109 -7.94 -21.63 -7.10
N THR A 110 -7.31 -21.46 -5.94
CA THR A 110 -7.73 -22.14 -4.69
C THR A 110 -9.13 -21.70 -4.26
N ALA A 111 -9.45 -20.42 -4.42
CA ALA A 111 -10.77 -19.86 -4.10
C ALA A 111 -11.83 -20.22 -5.15
N GLY A 112 -11.44 -20.71 -6.33
CA GLY A 112 -12.34 -21.03 -7.43
C GLY A 112 -12.99 -19.79 -8.06
N VAL A 113 -12.35 -18.60 -7.93
CA VAL A 113 -12.85 -17.34 -8.51
C VAL A 113 -12.09 -16.99 -9.78
N ARG A 114 -12.80 -16.33 -10.71
CA ARG A 114 -12.21 -15.89 -11.96
C ARG A 114 -11.65 -14.48 -11.82
N ALA A 115 -10.32 -14.38 -11.66
CA ALA A 115 -9.59 -13.14 -11.61
C ALA A 115 -8.43 -13.17 -12.61
N ARG A 116 -8.03 -11.99 -13.09
CA ARG A 116 -6.92 -11.83 -14.02
C ARG A 116 -5.81 -11.01 -13.36
N PHE A 117 -4.57 -11.50 -13.45
CA PHE A 117 -3.40 -10.80 -12.92
C PHE A 117 -2.44 -10.47 -14.07
N VAL A 118 -1.96 -9.21 -14.11
CA VAL A 118 -1.16 -8.69 -15.21
C VAL A 118 0.02 -7.92 -14.66
N GLU A 119 1.21 -8.17 -15.20
CA GLU A 119 2.40 -7.39 -14.87
C GLU A 119 2.28 -5.97 -15.45
N GLY A 120 2.55 -4.96 -14.61
CA GLY A 120 2.48 -3.56 -14.99
C GLY A 120 2.77 -2.64 -13.83
N THR A 121 2.93 -1.36 -14.11
CA THR A 121 3.18 -0.32 -13.11
C THR A 121 2.03 0.69 -13.08
N ALA A 122 1.89 1.42 -11.97
CA ALA A 122 0.92 2.49 -11.86
C ALA A 122 1.14 3.62 -12.89
N TYR A 123 2.36 3.77 -13.42
CA TYR A 123 2.71 4.77 -14.42
C TYR A 123 2.36 4.38 -15.85
N ARG A 124 2.13 3.09 -16.10
CA ARG A 124 1.81 2.54 -17.41
C ARG A 124 0.97 1.29 -17.26
N LEU A 125 -0.33 1.48 -17.24
CA LEU A 125 -1.29 0.40 -17.17
C LEU A 125 -1.46 -0.25 -18.56
N PRO A 126 -1.33 -1.58 -18.67
CA PRO A 126 -1.36 -2.27 -19.98
C PRO A 126 -2.80 -2.49 -20.50
N PHE A 127 -3.62 -1.44 -20.42
CA PHE A 127 -5.03 -1.44 -20.85
C PHE A 127 -5.31 -0.24 -21.74
N PRO A 128 -6.29 -0.37 -22.68
CA PRO A 128 -6.79 0.77 -23.45
C PRO A 128 -7.46 1.82 -22.54
N ASP A 129 -7.67 3.01 -23.09
CA ASP A 129 -8.51 4.04 -22.49
C ASP A 129 -9.93 3.50 -22.26
N ASP A 130 -10.64 4.05 -21.29
CA ASP A 130 -12.04 3.75 -20.99
C ASP A 130 -12.34 2.26 -20.77
N SER A 131 -11.40 1.53 -20.16
CA SER A 131 -11.47 0.07 -19.99
C SER A 131 -12.20 -0.39 -18.74
N PHE A 132 -12.28 0.44 -17.70
CA PHE A 132 -12.75 0.05 -16.36
C PHE A 132 -13.87 0.95 -15.85
N ASP A 133 -14.76 0.37 -15.06
CA ASP A 133 -15.84 1.06 -14.34
C ASP A 133 -15.38 1.54 -12.96
N ALA A 134 -14.46 0.79 -12.36
CA ALA A 134 -13.91 1.09 -11.04
C ALA A 134 -12.42 0.75 -10.96
N VAL A 135 -11.65 1.61 -10.31
CA VAL A 135 -10.22 1.42 -10.01
C VAL A 135 -9.99 1.60 -8.53
N ARG A 136 -9.20 0.72 -7.94
CA ARG A 136 -8.71 0.80 -6.57
C ARG A 136 -7.19 0.80 -6.57
N CYS A 137 -6.60 1.53 -5.61
CA CYS A 137 -5.16 1.52 -5.39
C CYS A 137 -4.90 1.74 -3.89
N GLU A 138 -4.28 0.75 -3.20
CA GLU A 138 -3.99 0.82 -1.77
C GLU A 138 -2.50 0.65 -1.49
N ARG A 139 -1.92 1.58 -0.71
CA ARG A 139 -0.52 1.57 -0.24
C ARG A 139 0.53 1.52 -1.36
N VAL A 140 0.23 2.15 -2.47
CA VAL A 140 1.12 2.27 -3.64
C VAL A 140 1.72 3.66 -3.74
N TYR A 141 0.92 4.69 -3.52
CA TYR A 141 1.31 6.09 -3.72
C TYR A 141 2.51 6.51 -2.85
N GLN A 142 2.68 5.93 -1.67
CA GLN A 142 3.84 6.15 -0.82
C GLN A 142 5.18 5.74 -1.48
N HIS A 143 5.15 4.89 -2.50
CA HIS A 143 6.31 4.38 -3.22
C HIS A 143 6.54 5.05 -4.58
N LEU A 144 5.64 5.96 -5.01
CA LEU A 144 5.70 6.58 -6.33
C LEU A 144 6.59 7.83 -6.34
N ASP A 145 7.45 7.95 -7.34
CA ASP A 145 8.24 9.16 -7.59
C ASP A 145 7.38 10.26 -8.25
N ASP A 146 6.39 9.88 -9.07
CA ASP A 146 5.45 10.79 -9.74
C ASP A 146 3.99 10.32 -9.52
N PRO A 147 3.38 10.66 -8.38
CA PRO A 147 1.99 10.31 -8.11
C PRO A 147 0.98 10.91 -9.10
N ALA A 148 1.30 12.08 -9.69
CA ALA A 148 0.42 12.73 -10.64
C ALA A 148 0.34 11.93 -11.95
N ALA A 149 1.47 11.41 -12.45
CA ALA A 149 1.48 10.54 -13.62
C ALA A 149 0.66 9.26 -13.40
N ALA A 150 0.78 8.63 -12.21
CA ALA A 150 -0.02 7.46 -11.86
C ALA A 150 -1.53 7.78 -11.80
N THR A 151 -1.90 8.95 -11.26
CA THR A 151 -3.31 9.37 -11.21
C THR A 151 -3.87 9.67 -12.60
N ALA A 152 -3.05 10.22 -13.51
CA ALA A 152 -3.43 10.43 -14.90
C ALA A 152 -3.68 9.08 -15.64
N GLU A 153 -2.88 8.05 -15.36
CA GLU A 153 -3.12 6.70 -15.91
C GLU A 153 -4.42 6.09 -15.37
N ILE A 154 -4.76 6.30 -14.11
CA ILE A 154 -6.05 5.90 -13.54
C ILE A 154 -7.19 6.59 -14.30
N ALA A 155 -7.10 7.92 -14.51
CA ALA A 155 -8.09 8.67 -15.26
C ALA A 155 -8.22 8.16 -16.72
N ARG A 156 -7.09 7.82 -17.36
CA ARG A 156 -7.10 7.30 -18.74
C ARG A 156 -7.82 5.97 -18.89
N VAL A 157 -7.61 5.03 -17.96
CA VAL A 157 -8.21 3.69 -18.07
C VAL A 157 -9.64 3.63 -17.57
N LEU A 158 -10.10 4.63 -16.81
CA LEU A 158 -11.49 4.72 -16.36
C LEU A 158 -12.38 5.27 -17.46
N ARG A 159 -13.57 4.70 -17.58
CA ARG A 159 -14.65 5.25 -18.39
C ARG A 159 -15.12 6.60 -17.84
N PRO A 160 -15.67 7.48 -18.66
CA PRO A 160 -16.36 8.68 -18.15
C PRO A 160 -17.41 8.30 -17.09
N GLY A 161 -17.34 8.93 -15.92
CA GLY A 161 -18.16 8.57 -14.76
C GLY A 161 -17.65 7.36 -13.96
N GLY A 162 -16.56 6.73 -14.37
CA GLY A 162 -15.91 5.65 -13.62
C GLY A 162 -15.36 6.14 -12.28
N ARG A 163 -15.24 5.24 -11.31
CA ARG A 163 -14.92 5.55 -9.92
C ARG A 163 -13.48 5.15 -9.57
N ALA A 164 -12.78 5.99 -8.82
CA ALA A 164 -11.46 5.70 -8.27
C ALA A 164 -11.48 5.77 -6.75
N LEU A 165 -10.94 4.74 -6.10
CA LEU A 165 -10.69 4.70 -4.67
C LEU A 165 -9.19 4.60 -4.43
N LEU A 166 -8.60 5.66 -3.87
CA LEU A 166 -7.20 5.68 -3.45
C LEU A 166 -7.11 5.57 -1.94
N ILE A 167 -6.26 4.68 -1.43
CA ILE A 167 -6.02 4.48 0.00
C ILE A 167 -4.52 4.49 0.25
N ASP A 168 -4.03 5.35 1.15
CA ASP A 168 -2.61 5.33 1.51
C ASP A 168 -2.34 5.87 2.91
N SER A 169 -1.15 5.58 3.42
CA SER A 169 -0.69 5.99 4.74
C SER A 169 -0.15 7.42 4.73
N ASP A 170 -0.28 8.10 5.85
CA ASP A 170 0.46 9.32 6.15
C ASP A 170 1.41 9.07 7.31
N TRP A 171 2.66 8.79 7.00
CA TRP A 171 3.69 8.43 7.98
C TRP A 171 4.02 9.55 8.97
N HIS A 172 3.66 10.81 8.67
CA HIS A 172 3.75 11.91 9.65
C HIS A 172 2.75 11.81 10.80
N THR A 173 1.79 10.89 10.73
CA THR A 173 0.81 10.64 11.79
C THR A 173 1.20 9.44 12.67
N ALA A 174 2.40 8.89 12.47
CA ALA A 174 2.87 7.75 13.27
C ALA A 174 2.99 8.13 14.74
N ILE A 175 2.43 7.28 15.60
CA ILE A 175 2.48 7.38 17.05
C ILE A 175 3.09 6.08 17.58
N ALA A 176 4.06 6.16 18.46
CA ALA A 176 4.67 5.01 19.13
C ALA A 176 4.73 5.23 20.65
N HIS A 177 4.44 4.18 21.42
CA HIS A 177 4.52 4.13 22.88
C HIS A 177 4.73 2.67 23.33
N PRO A 178 5.53 2.40 24.35
CA PRO A 178 6.37 3.34 25.12
C PRO A 178 7.74 3.58 24.47
N GLY A 179 8.44 4.59 24.95
CA GLY A 179 9.82 4.90 24.57
C GLY A 179 10.20 6.32 24.94
N ASP A 180 11.45 6.67 24.71
CA ASP A 180 11.93 8.05 24.85
C ASP A 180 11.41 8.89 23.67
N ASP A 181 10.74 10.01 23.98
CA ASP A 181 10.08 10.84 22.97
C ASP A 181 11.07 11.43 21.95
N ASP A 182 12.29 11.80 22.36
CA ASP A 182 13.31 12.35 21.46
C ASP A 182 13.87 11.26 20.52
N VAL A 183 14.04 10.04 21.05
CA VAL A 183 14.47 8.88 20.24
C VAL A 183 13.38 8.50 19.23
N ILE A 184 12.12 8.44 19.65
CA ILE A 184 10.97 8.17 18.77
C ILE A 184 10.84 9.25 17.68
N ALA A 185 11.03 10.52 18.01
CA ALA A 185 10.98 11.61 17.03
C ALA A 185 12.09 11.48 15.96
N ARG A 186 13.32 11.11 16.37
CA ARG A 186 14.44 10.87 15.44
C ARG A 186 14.22 9.63 14.58
N LEU A 187 13.71 8.54 15.17
CA LEU A 187 13.32 7.34 14.43
C LEU A 187 12.27 7.68 13.37
N SER A 188 11.20 8.38 13.75
CA SER A 188 10.14 8.82 12.84
C SER A 188 10.70 9.68 11.70
N THR A 189 11.60 10.62 12.01
CA THR A 189 12.25 11.46 10.99
C THR A 189 13.08 10.62 10.01
N SER A 190 13.84 9.64 10.50
CA SER A 190 14.62 8.73 9.65
C SER A 190 13.71 7.95 8.69
N MET A 191 12.59 7.43 9.17
CA MET A 191 11.61 6.75 8.33
C MET A 191 11.07 7.63 7.20
N LEU A 192 10.75 8.90 7.51
CA LEU A 192 10.21 9.83 6.53
C LEU A 192 11.19 10.14 5.39
N THR A 193 12.50 10.03 5.65
CA THR A 193 13.54 10.26 4.61
C THR A 193 13.72 9.07 3.67
N THR A 194 13.28 7.88 4.07
CA THR A 194 13.43 6.64 3.28
C THR A 194 12.20 6.27 2.47
N THR A 195 11.06 6.90 2.75
CA THR A 195 9.83 6.71 2.00
C THR A 195 9.72 7.78 0.92
N PRO A 196 9.57 7.46 -0.37
CA PRO A 196 9.47 8.44 -1.46
C PRO A 196 8.37 9.49 -1.21
N ASN A 197 7.18 9.05 -0.82
CA ASN A 197 6.03 9.91 -0.51
C ASN A 197 5.48 9.64 0.89
N PRO A 198 6.14 10.11 1.97
CA PRO A 198 5.70 9.80 3.33
C PRO A 198 4.37 10.50 3.72
N LYS A 199 3.90 11.44 2.89
CA LYS A 199 2.63 12.18 3.06
C LYS A 199 1.57 11.77 2.04
N SER A 200 1.70 10.62 1.41
CA SER A 200 0.83 10.20 0.31
C SER A 200 -0.64 10.27 0.70
N GLY A 201 -1.04 9.76 1.86
CA GLY A 201 -2.43 9.72 2.29
C GLY A 201 -3.14 11.08 2.26
N ARG A 202 -2.51 12.15 2.81
CA ARG A 202 -3.12 13.50 2.80
C ARG A 202 -3.15 14.14 1.41
N SER A 203 -2.36 13.65 0.47
CA SER A 203 -2.22 14.22 -0.89
C SER A 203 -3.24 13.64 -1.88
N LEU A 204 -3.86 12.49 -1.59
CA LEU A 204 -4.74 11.76 -2.52
C LEU A 204 -5.88 12.60 -3.06
N ARG A 205 -6.54 13.41 -2.21
CA ARG A 205 -7.62 14.31 -2.63
C ARG A 205 -7.17 15.28 -3.72
N GLY A 206 -6.03 15.95 -3.49
CA GLY A 206 -5.49 16.93 -4.44
C GLY A 206 -5.11 16.28 -5.77
N LEU A 207 -4.54 15.08 -5.73
CA LEU A 207 -4.16 14.32 -6.92
C LEU A 207 -5.38 13.94 -7.76
N LEU A 208 -6.43 13.39 -7.15
CA LEU A 208 -7.68 13.07 -7.86
C LEU A 208 -8.33 14.32 -8.44
N THR A 209 -8.45 15.41 -7.64
CA THR A 209 -9.03 16.67 -8.13
C THR A 209 -8.26 17.23 -9.33
N ALA A 210 -6.92 17.20 -9.28
CA ALA A 210 -6.08 17.68 -10.39
C ALA A 210 -6.20 16.82 -11.65
N ALA A 211 -6.54 15.54 -11.51
CA ALA A 211 -6.75 14.61 -12.62
C ALA A 211 -8.21 14.61 -13.17
N GLY A 212 -9.08 15.53 -12.72
CA GLY A 212 -10.43 15.69 -13.23
C GLY A 212 -11.51 14.88 -12.51
N PHE A 213 -11.22 14.40 -11.29
CA PHE A 213 -12.23 13.72 -10.47
C PHE A 213 -13.01 14.70 -9.58
N ALA A 214 -14.32 14.51 -9.51
CA ALA A 214 -15.12 15.02 -8.41
C ALA A 214 -14.99 14.08 -7.22
N ILE A 215 -14.83 14.64 -6.03
CA ILE A 215 -14.65 13.87 -4.79
C ILE A 215 -16.01 13.58 -4.18
N ASP A 216 -16.30 12.30 -3.99
CA ASP A 216 -17.58 11.81 -3.46
C ASP A 216 -17.53 11.55 -1.97
N ASP A 217 -16.44 10.95 -1.47
CA ASP A 217 -16.30 10.62 -0.05
C ASP A 217 -14.82 10.56 0.37
N ILE A 218 -14.57 10.75 1.67
CA ILE A 218 -13.23 10.70 2.27
C ILE A 218 -13.32 9.96 3.60
N GLY A 219 -12.52 8.90 3.73
CA GLY A 219 -12.36 8.13 4.95
C GLY A 219 -10.99 8.28 5.58
N SER A 220 -10.90 7.99 6.87
CA SER A 220 -9.62 7.83 7.56
C SER A 220 -9.71 6.79 8.67
N GLU A 221 -8.62 6.09 8.91
CA GLU A 221 -8.51 5.08 9.97
C GLU A 221 -7.14 5.19 10.63
N ALA A 222 -7.10 5.35 11.94
CA ALA A 222 -5.89 5.15 12.71
C ALA A 222 -5.63 3.64 12.82
N VAL A 223 -4.80 3.12 11.93
CA VAL A 223 -4.45 1.69 11.94
C VAL A 223 -3.52 1.41 13.10
N ILE A 224 -4.02 0.71 14.11
CA ILE A 224 -3.24 0.25 15.25
C ILE A 224 -2.60 -1.10 14.88
N TRP A 225 -1.29 -1.19 15.05
CA TRP A 225 -0.52 -2.38 14.75
C TRP A 225 -0.41 -3.25 15.99
N ASP A 226 -0.72 -4.53 15.84
CA ASP A 226 -0.51 -5.49 16.92
C ASP A 226 0.98 -5.88 17.07
N PRO A 227 1.37 -6.47 18.21
CA PRO A 227 2.78 -6.83 18.46
C PRO A 227 3.36 -7.82 17.45
N GLU A 228 2.58 -8.73 16.89
CA GLU A 228 3.07 -9.73 15.94
C GLU A 228 3.43 -9.06 14.61
N THR A 229 2.56 -8.18 14.14
CA THR A 229 2.76 -7.44 12.90
C THR A 229 3.87 -6.41 13.02
N ILE A 230 4.01 -5.74 14.18
CA ILE A 230 4.95 -4.63 14.34
C ILE A 230 6.38 -5.06 14.63
N ARG A 231 6.60 -6.16 15.37
CA ARG A 231 7.96 -6.55 15.78
C ARG A 231 8.96 -6.62 14.62
N PRO A 232 8.70 -7.34 13.51
CA PRO A 232 9.65 -7.39 12.40
C PRO A 232 9.86 -6.02 11.74
N LEU A 233 8.81 -5.25 11.59
CA LEU A 233 8.90 -3.91 11.01
C LEU A 233 9.65 -2.96 11.93
N PHE A 234 9.39 -2.97 13.24
CA PHE A 234 10.05 -2.11 14.21
C PHE A 234 11.54 -2.42 14.32
N ALA A 235 11.91 -3.70 14.30
CA ALA A 235 13.31 -4.12 14.26
C ALA A 235 14.04 -3.56 13.04
N GLN A 236 13.42 -3.65 11.87
CA GLN A 236 13.97 -3.10 10.62
C GLN A 236 14.09 -1.57 10.66
N MET A 237 13.05 -0.88 11.15
CA MET A 237 13.03 0.58 11.28
C MET A 237 14.13 1.09 12.20
N THR A 238 14.29 0.47 13.38
CA THR A 238 15.29 0.88 14.35
C THR A 238 16.70 0.56 13.88
N GLU A 239 16.91 -0.58 13.22
CA GLU A 239 18.21 -0.93 12.63
C GLU A 239 18.58 0.02 11.49
N ARG A 240 17.64 0.39 10.64
CA ARG A 240 17.86 1.39 9.60
C ARG A 240 18.23 2.75 10.18
N ALA A 241 17.46 3.23 11.16
CA ALA A 241 17.75 4.51 11.83
C ALA A 241 19.12 4.52 12.52
N ARG A 242 19.55 3.36 13.06
CA ARG A 242 20.91 3.19 13.61
C ARG A 242 21.96 3.27 12.51
N SER A 243 21.76 2.57 11.41
CA SER A 243 22.70 2.56 10.27
C SER A 243 22.88 3.94 9.64
N ASP A 244 21.80 4.72 9.59
CA ASP A 244 21.79 6.10 9.09
C ASP A 244 22.29 7.12 10.13
N GLY A 245 22.63 6.68 11.35
CA GLY A 245 23.12 7.53 12.44
C GLY A 245 22.06 8.41 13.10
N ALA A 246 20.79 8.16 12.87
CA ALA A 246 19.68 8.89 13.49
C ALA A 246 19.52 8.52 14.98
N ILE A 247 19.81 7.26 15.34
CA ILE A 247 19.85 6.77 16.73
C ILE A 247 21.14 5.97 16.96
N THR A 248 21.57 5.86 18.21
CA THR A 248 22.72 5.05 18.61
C THR A 248 22.30 3.59 18.82
N GLU A 249 23.29 2.69 18.92
CA GLU A 249 23.02 1.28 19.27
C GLU A 249 22.39 1.14 20.67
N GLN A 250 22.81 1.96 21.64
CA GLN A 250 22.21 1.94 22.98
C GLN A 250 20.74 2.38 22.93
N GLU A 251 20.42 3.47 22.24
CA GLU A 251 19.05 3.95 22.06
C GLU A 251 18.16 2.92 21.34
N ARG A 252 18.70 2.24 20.30
CA ARG A 252 18.01 1.14 19.63
C ARG A 252 17.66 0.02 20.61
N HIS A 253 18.62 -0.40 21.44
CA HIS A 253 18.43 -1.43 22.44
C HIS A 253 17.38 -1.03 23.49
N ASP A 254 17.49 0.19 24.03
CA ASP A 254 16.60 0.70 25.07
C ASP A 254 15.17 0.86 24.54
N LEU A 255 15.01 1.35 23.30
CA LEU A 255 13.71 1.49 22.65
C LEU A 255 13.05 0.11 22.39
N SER A 256 13.84 -0.87 21.95
CA SER A 256 13.34 -2.24 21.74
C SER A 256 12.94 -2.90 23.09
N ALA A 257 13.72 -2.70 24.13
CA ALA A 257 13.41 -3.20 25.47
C ALA A 257 12.15 -2.53 26.05
N ALA A 258 12.00 -1.22 25.87
CA ALA A 258 10.80 -0.48 26.28
C ALA A 258 9.55 -1.00 25.57
N MET A 259 9.63 -1.23 24.26
CA MET A 259 8.55 -1.82 23.44
C MET A 259 8.12 -3.19 23.98
N GLU A 260 9.05 -4.12 24.15
CA GLU A 260 8.75 -5.47 24.66
C GLU A 260 8.19 -5.44 26.08
N ALA A 261 8.73 -4.58 26.96
CA ALA A 261 8.19 -4.39 28.29
C ALA A 261 6.77 -3.79 28.27
N GLY A 262 6.49 -2.87 27.35
CA GLY A 262 5.15 -2.32 27.14
C GLY A 262 4.16 -3.38 26.68
N ILE A 263 4.55 -4.19 25.70
CA ILE A 263 3.73 -5.32 25.21
C ILE A 263 3.39 -6.27 26.36
N ALA A 264 4.38 -6.65 27.18
CA ALA A 264 4.19 -7.57 28.29
C ALA A 264 3.23 -7.03 29.38
N ARG A 265 3.15 -5.69 29.53
CA ARG A 265 2.23 -5.04 30.49
C ARG A 265 0.88 -4.65 29.90
N GLY A 266 0.67 -4.84 28.59
CA GLY A 266 -0.50 -4.28 27.89
C GLY A 266 -0.47 -2.75 27.78
N ASP A 267 0.70 -2.15 27.85
CA ASP A 267 0.98 -0.70 27.76
C ASP A 267 1.78 -0.45 26.49
N TYR A 268 1.15 -0.70 25.35
CA TYR A 268 1.74 -0.61 24.05
C TYR A 268 0.78 0.06 23.06
N HIS A 269 1.31 0.95 22.24
CA HIS A 269 0.59 1.54 21.14
C HIS A 269 1.53 1.87 19.98
N LEU A 270 1.20 1.40 18.80
CA LEU A 270 1.77 1.91 17.57
C LEU A 270 0.64 2.07 16.55
N SER A 271 0.55 3.25 15.96
CA SER A 271 -0.45 3.51 14.92
C SER A 271 0.08 4.45 13.84
N VAL A 272 -0.51 4.33 12.66
CA VAL A 272 -0.36 5.29 11.56
C VAL A 272 -1.74 5.52 10.94
N THR A 273 -2.04 6.77 10.55
CA THR A 273 -3.32 7.07 9.88
C THR A 273 -3.22 6.73 8.40
N MET A 274 -4.19 5.94 7.94
CA MET A 274 -4.48 5.77 6.52
C MET A 274 -5.65 6.67 6.13
N PHE A 275 -5.54 7.29 4.97
CA PHE A 275 -6.60 8.08 4.34
C PHE A 275 -7.09 7.35 3.10
N ALA A 276 -8.39 7.48 2.86
CA ALA A 276 -9.03 6.96 1.66
C ALA A 276 -9.84 8.07 0.99
N VAL A 277 -9.77 8.16 -0.32
CA VAL A 277 -10.50 9.15 -1.11
C VAL A 277 -11.19 8.44 -2.27
N LEU A 278 -12.51 8.55 -2.31
CA LEU A 278 -13.34 8.13 -3.41
C LEU A 278 -13.67 9.35 -4.29
N GLY A 279 -13.59 9.18 -5.59
CA GLY A 279 -14.07 10.16 -6.55
C GLY A 279 -14.50 9.50 -7.86
N HIS A 280 -15.30 10.21 -8.64
CA HIS A 280 -15.67 9.78 -10.00
C HIS A 280 -15.06 10.71 -11.03
N LEU A 281 -14.67 10.15 -12.17
CA LEU A 281 -14.13 10.89 -13.29
C LEU A 281 -15.25 11.72 -13.95
N VAL A 282 -15.09 13.05 -13.92
CA VAL A 282 -16.07 13.95 -14.54
C VAL A 282 -16.00 13.80 -16.05
N PRO A 283 -17.13 13.50 -16.74
CA PRO A 283 -17.13 13.48 -18.20
C PRO A 283 -16.63 14.81 -18.76
N GLY A 284 -15.70 14.77 -19.73
CA GLY A 284 -15.25 15.97 -20.41
C GLY A 284 -16.44 16.71 -21.02
N THR A 285 -16.54 18.02 -20.79
CA THR A 285 -17.46 18.85 -21.57
C THR A 285 -16.85 19.03 -22.95
N ASP A 286 -17.41 18.32 -23.96
CA ASP A 286 -17.10 18.57 -25.38
C ASP A 286 -17.31 20.03 -25.78
#